data_5dcc46239c7dff9ddb005579696cf188
#
_entry.id   5dcc46239c7dff9ddb005579696cf188
#
_cell.length_a   1.000
_cell.length_b   1.000
_cell.length_c   1.000
_cell.angle_alpha   90.00
_cell.angle_beta   90.00
_cell.angle_gamma   90.00
#
_symmetry.space_group_name_H-M   'P 1'
#
loop_
_entity.id
_entity.type
_entity.pdbx_description
1 polymer ?
#
loop_
_entity_poly.entity_id
_entity_poly.type
_entity_poly.pdbx_seq_one_letter_code
_entity_poly.pdbx_strand_id
1 'polypeptide(L)'
;MKEKDIAEKYLLSYNDVFADIINGAMFGGEDIVKSYELTDANTVTQFKDDRNVHREQVRDIAKLWKKNKVVFSFIGIENQTAPDKDMILRVISYDGATYKNQIGNEHIYPVFTIVIYWGKNEWKAPTTLKERIECPTEIIDVVSDY
;
A
#
# COMPACT_ATOMS: atom_id res chain seq x y z
N MET A 1 6.53 21.93 -0.02
CA MET A 1 6.47 20.45 -0.07
C MET A 1 5.68 19.87 1.10
N LYS A 2 6.01 20.22 2.34
CA LYS A 2 5.27 19.71 3.51
C LYS A 2 3.78 20.06 3.52
N GLU A 3 3.40 21.26 3.11
CA GLU A 3 1.99 21.70 3.10
C GLU A 3 1.14 20.94 2.09
N LYS A 4 1.68 20.68 0.91
CA LYS A 4 1.02 19.88 -0.13
C LYS A 4 0.83 18.43 0.33
N ASP A 5 1.86 17.83 0.88
CA ASP A 5 1.84 16.47 1.41
C ASP A 5 0.80 16.31 2.54
N ILE A 6 0.75 17.27 3.45
CA ILE A 6 -0.25 17.32 4.52
C ILE A 6 -1.66 17.43 3.94
N ALA A 7 -1.87 18.30 2.94
CA ALA A 7 -3.17 18.47 2.31
C ALA A 7 -3.64 17.20 1.57
N GLU A 8 -2.73 16.53 0.85
CA GLU A 8 -3.01 15.27 0.18
C GLU A 8 -3.40 14.17 1.17
N LYS A 9 -2.63 13.98 2.24
CA LYS A 9 -2.95 13.03 3.32
C LYS A 9 -4.26 13.34 4.00
N TYR A 10 -4.52 14.62 4.26
CA TYR A 10 -5.77 15.06 4.87
C TYR A 10 -6.98 14.73 3.99
N LEU A 11 -6.90 15.04 2.69
CA LEU A 11 -7.94 14.71 1.72
C LEU A 11 -8.22 13.20 1.67
N LEU A 12 -7.17 12.38 1.61
CA LEU A 12 -7.26 10.93 1.55
C LEU A 12 -7.71 10.28 2.87
N SER A 13 -7.69 11.01 3.97
CA SER A 13 -8.18 10.53 5.26
C SER A 13 -9.70 10.39 5.32
N TYR A 14 -10.44 11.15 4.49
CA TYR A 14 -11.89 11.03 4.40
C TYR A 14 -12.30 9.71 3.75
N ASN A 15 -13.21 8.98 4.40
CA ASN A 15 -13.64 7.66 3.95
C ASN A 15 -14.32 7.67 2.58
N ASP A 16 -15.10 8.71 2.26
CA ASP A 16 -15.74 8.86 0.95
C ASP A 16 -14.73 9.07 -0.17
N VAL A 17 -13.73 9.93 0.04
CA VAL A 17 -12.63 10.15 -0.91
C VAL A 17 -11.80 8.88 -1.08
N PHE A 18 -11.45 8.24 0.01
CA PHE A 18 -10.69 6.98 0.00
C PHE A 18 -11.45 5.90 -0.78
N ALA A 19 -12.74 5.72 -0.50
CA ALA A 19 -13.59 4.75 -1.20
C ALA A 19 -13.66 5.03 -2.71
N ASP A 20 -13.85 6.28 -3.10
CA ASP A 20 -13.88 6.68 -4.52
C ASP A 20 -12.59 6.35 -5.26
N ILE A 21 -11.45 6.59 -4.62
CA ILE A 21 -10.14 6.26 -5.20
C ILE A 21 -9.99 4.75 -5.38
N ILE A 22 -10.31 3.95 -4.35
CA ILE A 22 -10.23 2.50 -4.43
C ILE A 22 -11.18 1.95 -5.50
N ASN A 23 -12.41 2.41 -5.52
CA ASN A 23 -13.40 2.00 -6.52
C ASN A 23 -12.95 2.36 -7.94
N GLY A 24 -12.38 3.54 -8.14
CA GLY A 24 -11.84 3.97 -9.42
C GLY A 24 -10.63 3.14 -9.87
N ALA A 25 -9.69 2.91 -8.97
CA ALA A 25 -8.44 2.21 -9.28
C ALA A 25 -8.62 0.70 -9.46
N MET A 26 -9.45 0.06 -8.64
CA MET A 26 -9.55 -1.40 -8.55
C MET A 26 -10.82 -1.98 -9.17
N PHE A 27 -11.90 -1.21 -9.23
CA PHE A 27 -13.22 -1.73 -9.61
C PHE A 27 -13.86 -0.97 -10.77
N GLY A 28 -13.07 -0.26 -11.56
CA GLY A 28 -13.55 0.43 -12.76
C GLY A 28 -14.59 1.53 -12.48
N GLY A 29 -14.59 2.10 -11.28
CA GLY A 29 -15.56 3.12 -10.85
C GLY A 29 -16.85 2.55 -10.27
N GLU A 30 -17.01 1.24 -10.20
CA GLU A 30 -18.16 0.63 -9.52
C GLU A 30 -18.10 0.90 -8.01
N ASP A 31 -19.25 1.16 -7.42
CA ASP A 31 -19.39 1.48 -5.99
C ASP A 31 -19.37 0.20 -5.13
N ILE A 32 -18.20 -0.45 -5.07
CA ILE A 32 -17.96 -1.70 -4.34
C ILE A 32 -17.62 -1.44 -2.88
N VAL A 33 -16.64 -0.57 -2.63
CA VAL A 33 -16.23 -0.16 -1.28
C VAL A 33 -17.06 1.02 -0.85
N LYS A 34 -17.79 0.88 0.24
CA LYS A 34 -18.62 1.96 0.79
C LYS A 34 -17.84 2.72 1.86
N SER A 35 -18.05 4.03 1.94
CA SER A 35 -17.36 4.87 2.93
C SER A 35 -17.58 4.41 4.37
N TYR A 36 -18.79 3.96 4.71
CA TYR A 36 -19.16 3.48 6.03
C TYR A 36 -18.59 2.09 6.39
N GLU A 37 -17.99 1.40 5.42
CA GLU A 37 -17.30 0.12 5.62
C GLU A 37 -15.81 0.30 5.97
N LEU A 38 -15.31 1.52 5.91
CA LEU A 38 -13.90 1.86 6.15
C LEU A 38 -13.67 2.34 7.58
N THR A 39 -12.61 1.83 8.19
CA THR A 39 -12.09 2.31 9.47
C THR A 39 -10.60 2.56 9.36
N ASP A 40 -10.10 3.56 10.08
CA ASP A 40 -8.67 3.86 10.08
C ASP A 40 -7.88 2.68 10.64
N ALA A 41 -6.75 2.39 10.00
CA ALA A 41 -5.81 1.37 10.41
C ALA A 41 -4.50 2.01 10.88
N ASN A 42 -3.72 1.26 11.65
CA ASN A 42 -2.40 1.70 12.06
C ASN A 42 -1.48 1.80 10.83
N THR A 43 -0.91 2.98 10.61
CA THR A 43 0.03 3.26 9.52
C THR A 43 1.48 2.90 9.88
N VAL A 44 1.76 2.68 11.16
CA VAL A 44 3.10 2.39 11.66
C VAL A 44 3.27 0.89 11.84
N THR A 45 4.30 0.34 11.21
CA THR A 45 4.72 -1.05 11.42
C THR A 45 6.11 -1.05 12.02
N GLN A 46 6.27 -1.74 13.14
CA GLN A 46 7.57 -1.91 13.81
C GLN A 46 8.15 -3.28 13.46
N PHE A 47 9.44 -3.31 13.20
CA PHE A 47 10.17 -4.55 12.96
C PHE A 47 11.62 -4.42 13.49
N LYS A 48 12.27 -5.55 13.68
CA LYS A 48 13.69 -5.59 13.98
C LYS A 48 14.47 -5.92 12.71
N ASP A 49 15.48 -5.14 12.42
CA ASP A 49 16.39 -5.42 11.31
C ASP A 49 17.41 -6.55 11.69
N ASP A 50 18.21 -6.96 10.72
CA ASP A 50 19.20 -8.04 10.90
C ASP A 50 20.24 -7.75 12.02
N ARG A 51 20.38 -6.49 12.42
CA ARG A 51 21.21 -6.05 13.54
C ARG A 51 20.45 -5.99 14.86
N ASN A 52 19.22 -6.51 14.90
CA ASN A 52 18.31 -6.44 16.06
C ASN A 52 17.93 -5.01 16.49
N VAL A 53 18.05 -4.05 15.57
CA VAL A 53 17.65 -2.66 15.79
C VAL A 53 16.16 -2.50 15.45
N HIS A 54 15.41 -1.89 16.34
CA HIS A 54 14.01 -1.54 16.07
C HIS A 54 13.92 -0.50 14.95
N ARG A 55 13.12 -0.81 13.96
CA ARG A 55 12.79 0.06 12.82
C ARG A 55 11.30 0.29 12.74
N GLU A 56 10.94 1.42 12.18
CA GLU A 56 9.55 1.74 11.88
C GLU A 56 9.39 1.95 10.38
N GLN A 57 8.30 1.43 9.85
CA GLN A 57 7.81 1.78 8.53
C GLN A 57 6.47 2.50 8.69
N VAL A 58 6.34 3.65 8.04
CA VAL A 58 5.15 4.47 8.13
C VAL A 58 4.53 4.59 6.74
N ARG A 59 3.29 4.11 6.60
CA ARG A 59 2.46 4.34 5.43
C ARG A 59 1.86 5.73 5.50
N ASP A 60 1.56 6.31 4.34
CA ASP A 60 0.88 7.60 4.32
C ASP A 60 -0.55 7.50 4.86
N ILE A 61 -1.36 6.61 4.29
CA ILE A 61 -2.73 6.34 4.75
C ILE A 61 -2.97 4.82 4.74
N ALA A 62 -3.70 4.34 5.73
CA ALA A 62 -4.16 2.95 5.77
C ALA A 62 -5.56 2.85 6.37
N LYS A 63 -6.38 2.01 5.76
CA LYS A 63 -7.73 1.70 6.25
C LYS A 63 -8.00 0.20 6.21
N LEU A 64 -8.87 -0.24 7.11
CA LEU A 64 -9.47 -1.56 7.07
C LEU A 64 -10.83 -1.46 6.38
N TRP A 65 -11.05 -2.32 5.40
CA TRP A 65 -12.34 -2.50 4.78
C TRP A 65 -13.07 -3.66 5.45
N LYS A 66 -14.20 -3.35 6.07
CA LYS A 66 -15.00 -4.30 6.86
C LYS A 66 -16.42 -4.36 6.37
N LYS A 67 -16.97 -5.59 6.32
CA LYS A 67 -18.42 -5.83 6.17
C LYS A 67 -18.91 -6.71 7.32
N ASN A 68 -19.99 -6.28 7.98
CA ASN A 68 -20.60 -7.05 9.07
C ASN A 68 -19.57 -7.52 10.13
N LYS A 69 -18.67 -6.62 10.53
CA LYS A 69 -17.57 -6.86 11.50
C LYS A 69 -16.47 -7.81 11.00
N VAL A 70 -16.54 -8.28 9.75
CA VAL A 70 -15.48 -9.09 9.15
C VAL A 70 -14.55 -8.20 8.37
N VAL A 71 -13.24 -8.31 8.62
CA VAL A 71 -12.23 -7.60 7.84
C VAL A 71 -12.06 -8.28 6.49
N PHE A 72 -12.31 -7.54 5.42
CA PHE A 72 -12.11 -8.02 4.05
C PHE A 72 -10.72 -7.72 3.53
N SER A 73 -10.16 -6.57 3.89
CA SER A 73 -8.85 -6.17 3.41
C SER A 73 -8.24 -5.07 4.28
N PHE A 74 -6.92 -5.04 4.29
CA PHE A 74 -6.13 -3.87 4.68
C PHE A 74 -5.69 -3.15 3.41
N ILE A 75 -6.00 -1.88 3.30
CA ILE A 75 -5.71 -1.06 2.12
C ILE A 75 -4.79 0.08 2.52
N GLY A 76 -3.61 0.14 1.91
CA GLY A 76 -2.67 1.25 2.06
C GLY A 76 -2.69 2.19 0.84
N ILE A 77 -2.45 3.46 1.06
CA ILE A 77 -2.18 4.44 0.00
C ILE A 77 -0.85 5.11 0.30
N GLU A 78 -0.01 5.20 -0.71
CA GLU A 78 1.24 5.94 -0.72
C GLU A 78 1.15 7.09 -1.74
N ASN A 79 1.54 8.29 -1.31
CA ASN A 79 1.59 9.46 -2.17
C ASN A 79 3.01 9.69 -2.69
N GLN A 80 3.14 9.88 -3.99
CA GLN A 80 4.42 10.16 -4.63
C GLN A 80 4.30 11.41 -5.52
N THR A 81 5.29 12.29 -5.44
CA THR A 81 5.37 13.51 -6.28
C THR A 81 6.43 13.40 -7.37
N ALA A 82 7.30 12.41 -7.28
CA ALA A 82 8.31 12.08 -8.28
C ALA A 82 8.40 10.56 -8.45
N PRO A 83 8.78 10.06 -9.64
CA PRO A 83 9.06 8.65 -9.83
C PRO A 83 10.15 8.15 -8.87
N ASP A 84 9.89 7.02 -8.24
CA ASP A 84 10.83 6.37 -7.31
C ASP A 84 11.08 4.94 -7.81
N LYS A 85 12.31 4.64 -8.19
CA LYS A 85 12.71 3.32 -8.70
C LYS A 85 12.55 2.21 -7.66
N ASP A 86 12.57 2.55 -6.39
CA ASP A 86 12.48 1.61 -5.26
C ASP A 86 11.08 1.55 -4.65
N MET A 87 10.09 2.21 -5.28
CA MET A 87 8.72 2.23 -4.77
C MET A 87 8.13 0.83 -4.63
N ILE A 88 8.38 -0.06 -5.59
CA ILE A 88 7.92 -1.43 -5.52
C ILE A 88 8.51 -2.19 -4.31
N LEU A 89 9.77 -1.96 -3.97
CA LEU A 89 10.40 -2.57 -2.79
C LEU A 89 9.76 -2.05 -1.49
N ARG A 90 9.42 -0.76 -1.45
CA ARG A 90 8.71 -0.16 -0.32
C ARG A 90 7.32 -0.78 -0.15
N VAL A 91 6.56 -0.91 -1.25
CA VAL A 91 5.23 -1.55 -1.23
C VAL A 91 5.30 -2.98 -0.72
N ILE A 92 6.21 -3.80 -1.27
CA ILE A 92 6.43 -5.19 -0.81
C ILE A 92 6.75 -5.23 0.68
N SER A 93 7.60 -4.33 1.15
CA SER A 93 8.00 -4.26 2.55
C SER A 93 6.81 -3.91 3.46
N TYR A 94 5.99 -2.94 3.07
CA TYR A 94 4.78 -2.56 3.82
C TYR A 94 3.76 -3.70 3.87
N ASP A 95 3.48 -4.31 2.72
CA ASP A 95 2.51 -5.39 2.62
C ASP A 95 2.98 -6.63 3.39
N GLY A 96 4.25 -6.99 3.25
CA GLY A 96 4.88 -8.08 3.97
C GLY A 96 4.84 -7.89 5.49
N ALA A 97 5.13 -6.69 5.98
CA ALA A 97 5.05 -6.36 7.40
C ALA A 97 3.61 -6.46 7.93
N THR A 98 2.62 -6.05 7.14
CA THR A 98 1.20 -6.16 7.51
C THR A 98 0.74 -7.63 7.52
N TYR A 99 1.19 -8.45 6.57
CA TYR A 99 0.97 -9.89 6.60
C TYR A 99 1.64 -10.55 7.80
N LYS A 100 2.86 -10.15 8.13
CA LYS A 100 3.58 -10.67 9.30
C LYS A 100 2.81 -10.45 10.59
N ASN A 101 2.13 -9.31 10.74
CA ASN A 101 1.29 -9.01 11.89
C ASN A 101 0.04 -9.89 11.98
N GLN A 102 -0.32 -10.60 10.92
CA GLN A 102 -1.43 -11.54 10.90
C GLN A 102 -1.03 -12.99 11.22
N ILE A 103 0.28 -13.25 11.37
CA ILE A 103 0.76 -14.60 11.73
C ILE A 103 0.14 -15.03 13.08
N GLY A 104 -0.46 -16.19 13.09
CA GLY A 104 -1.17 -16.74 14.27
C GLY A 104 -2.67 -16.42 14.30
N ASN A 105 -3.17 -15.56 13.42
CA ASN A 105 -4.60 -15.34 13.26
C ASN A 105 -5.24 -16.55 12.56
N GLU A 106 -6.48 -16.88 12.95
CA GLU A 106 -7.25 -17.92 12.27
C GLU A 106 -7.62 -17.53 10.83
N HIS A 107 -7.96 -16.25 10.63
CA HIS A 107 -8.33 -15.71 9.34
C HIS A 107 -7.32 -14.65 8.92
N ILE A 108 -6.77 -14.83 7.72
CA ILE A 108 -5.84 -13.89 7.10
C ILE A 108 -6.58 -13.15 6.00
N TYR A 109 -6.60 -11.83 6.08
CA TYR A 109 -7.19 -10.96 5.08
C TYR A 109 -6.12 -10.42 4.12
N PRO A 110 -6.50 -10.15 2.86
CA PRO A 110 -5.57 -9.59 1.88
C PRO A 110 -5.11 -8.19 2.26
N VAL A 111 -3.88 -7.90 1.89
CA VAL A 111 -3.24 -6.60 2.04
C VAL A 111 -2.84 -6.10 0.67
N PHE A 112 -3.17 -4.87 0.35
CA PHE A 112 -2.65 -4.24 -0.86
C PHE A 112 -2.42 -2.75 -0.66
N THR A 113 -1.50 -2.21 -1.43
CA THR A 113 -1.12 -0.80 -1.41
C THR A 113 -1.28 -0.20 -2.78
N ILE A 114 -1.94 0.94 -2.85
CA ILE A 114 -2.06 1.76 -4.06
C ILE A 114 -1.08 2.92 -3.95
N VAL A 115 -0.34 3.16 -5.02
CA VAL A 115 0.53 4.34 -5.16
C VAL A 115 -0.19 5.39 -5.99
N ILE A 116 -0.39 6.57 -5.42
CA ILE A 116 -0.94 7.73 -6.13
C ILE A 116 0.21 8.65 -6.51
N TYR A 117 0.33 8.90 -7.80
CA TYR A 117 1.35 9.78 -8.34
C TYR A 117 0.77 11.16 -8.69
N TRP A 118 1.25 12.18 -8.00
CA TRP A 118 0.83 13.57 -8.17
C TRP A 118 1.78 14.40 -9.03
N GLY A 119 2.74 13.72 -9.68
CA GLY A 119 3.76 14.39 -10.49
C GLY A 119 3.22 14.88 -11.83
N LYS A 120 3.96 15.83 -12.43
CA LYS A 120 3.63 16.40 -13.75
C LYS A 120 4.17 15.58 -14.92
N ASN A 121 5.25 14.83 -14.68
CA ASN A 121 5.90 14.00 -15.69
C ASN A 121 5.32 12.59 -15.65
N GLU A 122 5.46 11.87 -16.76
CA GLU A 122 5.10 10.46 -16.83
C GLU A 122 5.87 9.63 -15.78
N TRP A 123 5.20 8.67 -15.16
CA TRP A 123 5.85 7.70 -14.29
C TRP A 123 6.68 6.73 -15.13
N LYS A 124 8.00 6.76 -14.99
CA LYS A 124 8.94 5.89 -15.71
C LYS A 124 9.70 4.92 -14.80
N ALA A 125 9.39 4.90 -13.53
CA ALA A 125 9.99 3.96 -12.59
C ALA A 125 9.36 2.57 -12.71
N PRO A 126 10.05 1.50 -12.29
CA PRO A 126 9.49 0.15 -12.26
C PRO A 126 8.17 0.08 -11.49
N THR A 127 7.22 -0.69 -12.00
CA THR A 127 5.91 -0.94 -11.38
C THR A 127 5.76 -2.37 -10.87
N THR A 128 6.69 -3.25 -11.23
CA THR A 128 6.75 -4.64 -10.75
C THR A 128 8.13 -4.94 -10.18
N LEU A 129 8.20 -5.99 -9.35
CA LEU A 129 9.47 -6.43 -8.79
C LEU A 129 10.43 -6.88 -9.89
N LYS A 130 9.93 -7.62 -10.89
CA LYS A 130 10.74 -8.12 -12.01
C LYS A 130 11.38 -7.01 -12.83
N GLU A 131 10.69 -5.88 -12.99
CA GLU A 131 11.26 -4.71 -13.66
C GLU A 131 12.37 -4.03 -12.86
N ARG A 132 12.33 -4.16 -11.53
CA ARG A 132 13.29 -3.48 -10.64
C ARG A 132 14.55 -4.29 -10.39
N ILE A 133 14.46 -5.61 -10.35
CA ILE A 133 15.59 -6.48 -10.03
C ILE A 133 16.50 -6.70 -11.26
N GLU A 134 17.75 -6.94 -10.97
CA GLU A 134 18.73 -7.43 -11.94
C GLU A 134 18.99 -8.90 -11.66
N CYS A 135 18.62 -9.78 -12.58
CA CYS A 135 18.86 -11.21 -12.41
C CYS A 135 19.11 -11.90 -13.74
N PRO A 136 19.81 -13.04 -13.73
CA PRO A 136 19.93 -13.89 -14.92
C PRO A 136 18.56 -14.32 -15.46
N THR A 137 18.44 -14.42 -16.78
CA THR A 137 17.20 -14.86 -17.45
C THR A 137 16.72 -16.23 -16.99
N GLU A 138 17.65 -17.09 -16.59
CA GLU A 138 17.37 -18.46 -16.14
C GLU A 138 16.54 -18.51 -14.85
N ILE A 139 16.60 -17.48 -14.02
CA ILE A 139 15.88 -17.45 -12.72
C ILE A 139 14.74 -16.46 -12.66
N ILE A 140 14.52 -15.64 -13.69
CA ILE A 140 13.48 -14.60 -13.67
C ILE A 140 12.07 -15.20 -13.47
N ASP A 141 11.82 -16.37 -14.01
CA ASP A 141 10.52 -17.04 -13.94
C ASP A 141 10.23 -17.67 -12.56
N VAL A 142 11.25 -17.87 -11.74
CA VAL A 142 11.08 -18.39 -10.38
C VAL A 142 10.98 -17.29 -9.33
N VAL A 143 11.20 -16.05 -9.72
CA VAL A 143 11.01 -14.89 -8.84
C VAL A 143 9.53 -14.56 -8.79
N SER A 144 8.98 -14.46 -7.56
CA SER A 144 7.61 -13.98 -7.39
C SER A 144 7.49 -12.55 -7.89
N ASP A 145 6.39 -12.26 -8.57
CA ASP A 145 6.08 -10.89 -9.00
C ASP A 145 5.02 -10.27 -8.09
N TYR A 146 5.26 -9.02 -7.73
CA TYR A 146 4.43 -8.25 -6.81
C TYR A 146 3.99 -6.96 -7.48
#